data_dc364fb6836500efeefc9a0d2cb866a4
#
_entry.id   dc364fb6836500efeefc9a0d2cb866a4
#
_cell.length_a   1.000
_cell.length_b   1.000
_cell.length_c   1.000
_cell.angle_alpha   90.00
_cell.angle_beta   90.00
_cell.angle_gamma   90.00
#
_symmetry.space_group_name_H-M   'P 1'
#
loop_
_entity.id
_entity.type
_entity.pdbx_description
1 polymer ?
#
loop_
_entity_poly.entity_id
_entity_poly.type
_entity_poly.pdbx_seq_one_letter_code
_entity_poly.pdbx_strand_id
1 'polypeptide(L)'
;MQQKSKKAGKAKGKQSNLRTPIVVVMGHVDHGKTTLLDKIRGTAVAKGEAGLITQHIGATEVPLDVVQDFCGSHFGKEIEIPGLLFIDTPGHHAFTSMRSRGGSLADLAVLIVDVNEGFQPQTIESLSILKRFKTPFVVAANKMDRIGGWHTTTNAPFAKSLKVQSERVSEILDTRLYEIVGELYKYGFDGDRYDRITDFTRTVGIVPISAITGEGVPDLLMILVGLAQRFLKDNLQLTATGPGVGTILEVKEEKGLGTTLDVILYNGEFFAGDTVIVGTSREPLVTKIRALLKPKPLAEIRSEERFLPVKHVSAASGVKVSAPKLDNALAGSTIRVVSNPDEVEALSQELKSELDAVRIDTENEGLIIKSDTIGSLEALVGELKARDIHIHYADVGPISRRDVIRAAAINDPLLSTILGFNVDILPDALNEIQKTNVPVFSSDIIYTIIESYERWVEDQKNKMEQERLEAVIRPGAVRILPDCVFRQSKPAVVGVQVIGGIVRTQVNLMREDGANVGVIKGIQAHKENQVSATVGQEVPVSIDGPTVGRQIHEGDILYVNIPEKHARLVELELKPKLGEDEREVLEN
;
A
#
# COMPACT_ATOMS: atom_id res chain seq x y z
N MET A 1 5.76 -67.13 42.31
CA MET A 1 5.10 -65.84 42.50
C MET A 1 5.44 -64.97 41.28
N GLN A 2 4.50 -64.89 40.34
CA GLN A 2 4.69 -64.16 39.09
C GLN A 2 4.06 -62.76 39.28
N GLN A 3 4.86 -61.70 39.19
CA GLN A 3 4.38 -60.33 39.11
C GLN A 3 4.03 -59.99 37.66
N LYS A 4 2.74 -59.80 37.42
CA LYS A 4 2.24 -59.25 36.15
C LYS A 4 2.51 -57.73 36.09
N SER A 5 3.38 -57.29 35.21
CA SER A 5 3.50 -55.88 34.84
C SER A 5 2.31 -55.47 33.94
N LYS A 6 1.44 -54.60 34.44
CA LYS A 6 0.40 -53.93 33.64
C LYS A 6 1.10 -52.86 32.75
N LYS A 7 1.17 -53.09 31.45
CA LYS A 7 1.42 -52.05 30.45
C LYS A 7 0.19 -51.14 30.41
N ALA A 8 0.35 -49.89 30.84
CA ALA A 8 -0.60 -48.86 30.59
C ALA A 8 -0.62 -48.54 29.08
N GLY A 9 -1.71 -48.91 28.41
CA GLY A 9 -1.93 -48.53 27.04
C GLY A 9 -2.21 -47.01 26.99
N LYS A 10 -1.31 -46.25 26.36
CA LYS A 10 -1.61 -44.86 25.94
C LYS A 10 -2.82 -44.92 25.00
N ALA A 11 -3.91 -44.30 25.41
CA ALA A 11 -5.05 -44.05 24.55
C ALA A 11 -4.56 -43.23 23.33
N LYS A 12 -4.60 -43.83 22.16
CA LYS A 12 -4.48 -43.10 20.90
C LYS A 12 -5.69 -42.13 20.82
N GLY A 13 -5.44 -40.84 21.03
CA GLY A 13 -6.40 -39.83 20.77
C GLY A 13 -6.91 -39.98 19.34
N LYS A 14 -8.20 -39.86 19.11
CA LYS A 14 -8.79 -39.72 17.79
C LYS A 14 -8.09 -38.54 17.10
N GLN A 15 -7.29 -38.81 16.08
CA GLN A 15 -6.81 -37.76 15.19
C GLN A 15 -8.06 -37.10 14.57
N SER A 16 -8.30 -35.84 14.89
CA SER A 16 -9.30 -35.05 14.22
C SER A 16 -8.86 -34.85 12.76
N ASN A 17 -9.77 -35.09 11.81
CA ASN A 17 -9.51 -34.86 10.38
C ASN A 17 -9.49 -33.35 10.01
N LEU A 18 -9.27 -32.49 10.98
CA LEU A 18 -9.25 -31.05 10.80
C LEU A 18 -7.80 -30.57 10.64
N ARG A 19 -7.57 -29.70 9.65
CA ARG A 19 -6.28 -29.02 9.53
C ARG A 19 -6.15 -27.90 10.57
N THR A 20 -4.94 -27.49 10.87
CA THR A 20 -4.67 -26.34 11.73
C THR A 20 -5.19 -25.04 11.08
N PRO A 21 -6.01 -24.22 11.78
CA PRO A 21 -6.39 -22.91 11.29
C PRO A 21 -5.21 -21.99 11.07
N ILE A 22 -5.22 -21.26 9.96
CA ILE A 22 -4.20 -20.29 9.60
C ILE A 22 -4.63 -18.92 10.09
N VAL A 23 -3.84 -18.31 10.96
CA VAL A 23 -4.08 -17.00 11.56
C VAL A 23 -3.03 -16.01 11.07
N VAL A 24 -3.44 -14.93 10.44
CA VAL A 24 -2.54 -13.86 10.03
C VAL A 24 -2.53 -12.72 11.06
N VAL A 25 -1.35 -12.14 11.31
CA VAL A 25 -1.18 -11.01 12.23
C VAL A 25 -0.90 -9.74 11.43
N MET A 26 -1.79 -8.75 11.54
CA MET A 26 -1.79 -7.51 10.76
C MET A 26 -1.77 -6.28 11.67
N GLY A 27 -1.45 -5.12 11.10
CA GLY A 27 -1.43 -3.84 11.82
C GLY A 27 -0.20 -3.02 11.48
N HIS A 28 -0.10 -1.82 12.07
CA HIS A 28 1.00 -0.88 11.80
C HIS A 28 2.37 -1.42 12.25
N VAL A 29 3.44 -0.94 11.61
CA VAL A 29 4.81 -1.11 12.13
C VAL A 29 4.84 -0.59 13.57
N ASP A 30 5.62 -1.21 14.45
CA ASP A 30 5.76 -0.84 15.87
C ASP A 30 4.53 -1.09 16.77
N HIS A 31 3.37 -1.51 16.27
CA HIS A 31 2.23 -1.88 17.10
C HIS A 31 2.43 -3.20 17.86
N GLY A 32 3.53 -3.93 17.60
CA GLY A 32 3.98 -5.08 18.40
C GLY A 32 3.61 -6.44 17.84
N LYS A 33 3.44 -6.59 16.52
CA LYS A 33 3.17 -7.88 15.84
C LYS A 33 4.19 -8.96 16.22
N THR A 34 5.46 -8.69 15.92
CA THR A 34 6.58 -9.61 16.22
C THR A 34 6.70 -9.86 17.72
N THR A 35 6.54 -8.81 18.55
CA THR A 35 6.59 -8.94 20.01
C THR A 35 5.52 -9.89 20.54
N LEU A 36 4.27 -9.83 20.00
CA LEU A 36 3.20 -10.75 20.37
C LEU A 36 3.57 -12.20 20.02
N LEU A 37 4.06 -12.44 18.82
CA LEU A 37 4.44 -13.78 18.38
C LEU A 37 5.64 -14.31 19.16
N ASP A 38 6.64 -13.48 19.45
CA ASP A 38 7.77 -13.84 20.30
C ASP A 38 7.34 -14.14 21.74
N LYS A 39 6.34 -13.43 22.26
CA LYS A 39 5.77 -13.73 23.58
C LYS A 39 5.09 -15.09 23.61
N ILE A 40 4.29 -15.40 22.59
CA ILE A 40 3.65 -16.71 22.46
C ILE A 40 4.72 -17.82 22.39
N ARG A 41 5.76 -17.62 21.56
CA ARG A 41 6.90 -18.54 21.41
C ARG A 41 7.67 -18.71 22.72
N GLY A 42 8.07 -17.59 23.35
CA GLY A 42 8.92 -17.59 24.55
C GLY A 42 8.25 -18.26 25.76
N THR A 43 6.94 -18.15 25.89
CA THR A 43 6.22 -18.78 27.00
C THR A 43 6.19 -20.31 26.87
N ALA A 44 6.04 -20.83 25.66
CA ALA A 44 6.10 -22.28 25.43
C ALA A 44 7.49 -22.85 25.63
N VAL A 45 8.54 -22.13 25.21
CA VAL A 45 9.95 -22.53 25.45
C VAL A 45 10.26 -22.56 26.93
N ALA A 46 9.80 -21.58 27.71
CA ALA A 46 10.04 -21.49 29.16
C ALA A 46 9.40 -22.64 29.96
N LYS A 47 8.34 -23.27 29.44
CA LYS A 47 7.68 -24.43 30.05
C LYS A 47 8.31 -25.77 29.68
N GLY A 48 9.41 -25.79 28.95
CA GLY A 48 10.11 -27.01 28.55
C GLY A 48 9.54 -27.69 27.30
N GLU A 49 8.61 -27.05 26.62
CA GLU A 49 7.96 -27.52 25.40
C GLU A 49 8.61 -26.95 24.13
N ALA A 50 9.89 -26.59 24.22
CA ALA A 50 10.67 -26.01 23.13
C ALA A 50 10.67 -26.82 21.82
N GLY A 51 10.34 -28.09 21.88
CA GLY A 51 10.21 -28.98 20.72
C GLY A 51 8.83 -28.96 20.05
N LEU A 52 7.80 -28.39 20.69
CA LEU A 52 6.42 -28.39 20.20
C LEU A 52 6.08 -27.13 19.36
N ILE A 53 6.69 -25.99 19.68
CA ILE A 53 6.55 -24.80 18.83
C ILE A 53 7.65 -24.78 17.79
N THR A 54 7.28 -24.95 16.55
CA THR A 54 8.18 -24.88 15.42
C THR A 54 8.08 -23.48 14.80
N GLN A 55 9.20 -22.75 14.81
CA GLN A 55 9.32 -21.52 14.01
C GLN A 55 9.46 -21.95 12.56
N HIS A 56 8.36 -21.97 11.84
CA HIS A 56 8.41 -22.10 10.39
C HIS A 56 8.90 -20.79 9.77
N ILE A 57 9.42 -20.88 8.57
CA ILE A 57 9.86 -19.71 7.82
C ILE A 57 8.63 -18.85 7.54
N GLY A 58 8.54 -17.69 8.19
CA GLY A 58 7.36 -16.81 8.11
C GLY A 58 6.09 -17.32 8.78
N ALA A 59 6.16 -18.42 9.58
CA ALA A 59 5.01 -18.95 10.30
C ALA A 59 5.39 -19.56 11.65
N THR A 60 4.46 -19.54 12.60
CA THR A 60 4.61 -20.14 13.94
C THR A 60 3.44 -21.08 14.22
N GLU A 61 3.72 -22.36 14.36
CA GLU A 61 2.73 -23.35 14.79
C GLU A 61 2.64 -23.38 16.30
N VAL A 62 1.43 -23.20 16.84
CA VAL A 62 1.12 -23.24 18.28
C VAL A 62 0.14 -24.38 18.51
N PRO A 63 0.60 -25.53 18.99
CA PRO A 63 -0.24 -26.69 19.28
C PRO A 63 -1.31 -26.39 20.34
N LEU A 64 -2.40 -27.15 20.34
CA LEU A 64 -3.53 -26.91 21.23
C LEU A 64 -3.19 -27.08 22.71
N ASP A 65 -2.32 -28.03 23.06
CA ASP A 65 -1.82 -28.24 24.41
C ASP A 65 -1.09 -27.01 24.96
N VAL A 66 -0.28 -26.35 24.15
CA VAL A 66 0.35 -25.07 24.50
C VAL A 66 -0.70 -23.97 24.74
N VAL A 67 -1.72 -23.88 23.88
CA VAL A 67 -2.83 -22.91 24.08
C VAL A 67 -3.59 -23.21 25.37
N GLN A 68 -3.87 -24.48 25.67
CA GLN A 68 -4.52 -24.92 26.92
C GLN A 68 -3.72 -24.52 28.15
N ASP A 69 -2.41 -24.66 28.08
CA ASP A 69 -1.51 -24.27 29.17
C ASP A 69 -1.48 -22.76 29.42
N PHE A 70 -1.64 -21.94 28.36
CA PHE A 70 -1.80 -20.48 28.49
C PHE A 70 -3.12 -20.12 29.17
N CYS A 71 -4.20 -20.77 28.76
CA CYS A 71 -5.56 -20.43 29.20
C CYS A 71 -5.96 -21.08 30.53
N GLY A 72 -5.23 -22.11 30.97
CA GLY A 72 -5.47 -22.83 32.22
C GLY A 72 -6.86 -23.50 32.28
N SER A 73 -7.51 -23.50 33.47
CA SER A 73 -8.79 -24.17 33.72
C SER A 73 -10.01 -23.57 33.00
N HIS A 74 -9.83 -22.44 32.29
CA HIS A 74 -10.90 -21.76 31.53
C HIS A 74 -11.17 -22.38 30.17
N PHE A 75 -10.35 -23.37 29.76
CA PHE A 75 -10.44 -24.02 28.46
C PHE A 75 -11.52 -25.12 28.46
N GLY A 76 -12.50 -25.04 27.54
CA GLY A 76 -13.55 -26.06 27.39
C GLY A 76 -12.99 -27.41 26.94
N LYS A 77 -13.60 -28.52 27.37
CA LYS A 77 -13.08 -29.89 27.15
C LYS A 77 -13.29 -30.46 25.73
N GLU A 78 -13.98 -29.79 24.84
CA GLU A 78 -14.39 -30.32 23.52
C GLU A 78 -13.81 -29.51 22.34
N ILE A 79 -12.50 -29.26 22.37
CA ILE A 79 -11.85 -28.61 21.23
C ILE A 79 -11.22 -29.67 20.34
N GLU A 80 -11.59 -29.65 19.05
CA GLU A 80 -11.15 -30.64 18.05
C GLU A 80 -10.03 -30.12 17.14
N ILE A 81 -9.78 -28.80 17.10
CA ILE A 81 -8.72 -28.24 16.27
C ILE A 81 -7.33 -28.60 16.84
N PRO A 82 -6.34 -28.90 15.99
CA PRO A 82 -5.01 -29.33 16.47
C PRO A 82 -4.16 -28.23 17.07
N GLY A 83 -4.45 -26.97 16.78
CA GLY A 83 -3.69 -25.80 17.23
C GLY A 83 -4.00 -24.57 16.38
N LEU A 84 -3.07 -23.63 16.33
CA LEU A 84 -3.14 -22.41 15.49
C LEU A 84 -1.80 -22.27 14.73
N LEU A 85 -1.86 -21.92 13.44
CA LEU A 85 -0.69 -21.57 12.64
C LEU A 85 -0.70 -20.06 12.41
N PHE A 86 0.15 -19.34 13.14
CA PHE A 86 0.33 -17.90 12.92
C PHE A 86 1.29 -17.64 11.77
N ILE A 87 0.90 -16.78 10.85
CA ILE A 87 1.79 -16.29 9.79
C ILE A 87 2.43 -15.00 10.27
N ASP A 88 3.76 -15.02 10.37
CA ASP A 88 4.63 -13.91 10.76
C ASP A 88 5.37 -13.42 9.53
N THR A 89 4.72 -12.61 8.75
CA THR A 89 5.39 -11.97 7.61
C THR A 89 5.56 -10.49 7.89
N PRO A 90 6.72 -9.91 7.59
CA PRO A 90 6.93 -8.48 7.71
C PRO A 90 5.97 -7.73 6.78
N GLY A 91 5.07 -6.93 7.37
CA GLY A 91 4.21 -6.02 6.63
C GLY A 91 2.96 -6.63 5.98
N HIS A 92 2.21 -5.78 5.27
CA HIS A 92 0.95 -6.09 4.59
C HIS A 92 1.10 -7.04 3.39
N HIS A 93 2.31 -7.18 2.88
CA HIS A 93 2.65 -7.92 1.66
C HIS A 93 2.25 -9.38 1.71
N ALA A 94 2.39 -9.98 2.88
CA ALA A 94 2.07 -11.38 3.06
C ALA A 94 0.59 -11.71 2.89
N PHE A 95 -0.29 -10.79 3.30
CA PHE A 95 -1.73 -11.05 3.20
C PHE A 95 -2.26 -10.86 1.78
N THR A 96 -1.78 -9.86 1.06
CA THR A 96 -2.15 -9.66 -0.35
C THR A 96 -1.57 -10.76 -1.24
N SER A 97 -0.40 -11.30 -0.88
CA SER A 97 0.21 -12.44 -1.59
C SER A 97 -0.38 -13.80 -1.20
N MET A 98 -1.13 -13.88 -0.09
CA MET A 98 -1.74 -15.12 0.41
C MET A 98 -3.16 -15.36 -0.11
N ARG A 99 -3.41 -15.02 -1.35
CA ARG A 99 -4.68 -15.35 -2.00
C ARG A 99 -4.69 -16.80 -2.43
N SER A 100 -5.65 -17.58 -1.93
CA SER A 100 -6.03 -18.83 -2.56
C SER A 100 -7.16 -18.58 -3.56
N ARG A 101 -7.34 -19.49 -4.51
CA ARG A 101 -8.42 -19.42 -5.50
C ARG A 101 -9.79 -19.27 -4.81
N GLY A 102 -10.43 -18.11 -4.95
CA GLY A 102 -11.77 -17.85 -4.42
C GLY A 102 -11.86 -17.31 -2.98
N GLY A 103 -10.75 -17.03 -2.28
CA GLY A 103 -10.80 -16.50 -0.92
C GLY A 103 -9.45 -16.17 -0.31
N SER A 104 -9.45 -15.81 0.97
CA SER A 104 -8.22 -15.61 1.75
C SER A 104 -7.60 -16.95 2.11
N LEU A 105 -6.26 -17.05 2.08
CA LEU A 105 -5.53 -18.18 2.64
C LEU A 105 -5.68 -18.25 4.17
N ALA A 106 -5.80 -17.09 4.81
CA ALA A 106 -5.98 -16.99 6.25
C ALA A 106 -7.43 -17.29 6.63
N ASP A 107 -7.61 -18.19 7.57
CA ASP A 107 -8.92 -18.54 8.13
C ASP A 107 -9.40 -17.48 9.11
N LEU A 108 -8.46 -16.86 9.84
CA LEU A 108 -8.68 -15.80 10.83
C LEU A 108 -7.57 -14.75 10.74
N ALA A 109 -7.86 -13.56 11.22
CA ALA A 109 -6.85 -12.52 11.36
C ALA A 109 -6.84 -11.91 12.77
N VAL A 110 -5.67 -11.43 13.19
CA VAL A 110 -5.47 -10.59 14.37
C VAL A 110 -5.02 -9.21 13.89
N LEU A 111 -5.85 -8.21 14.06
CA LEU A 111 -5.51 -6.82 13.79
C LEU A 111 -4.91 -6.20 15.07
N ILE A 112 -3.61 -5.98 15.11
CA ILE A 112 -2.94 -5.38 16.25
C ILE A 112 -2.98 -3.86 16.15
N VAL A 113 -3.45 -3.22 17.22
CA VAL A 113 -3.55 -1.77 17.34
C VAL A 113 -2.91 -1.35 18.66
N ASP A 114 -2.02 -0.36 18.64
CA ASP A 114 -1.53 0.27 19.88
C ASP A 114 -2.69 1.06 20.51
N VAL A 115 -3.07 0.71 21.73
CA VAL A 115 -4.19 1.34 22.44
C VAL A 115 -3.96 2.84 22.71
N ASN A 116 -2.71 3.30 22.69
CA ASN A 116 -2.35 4.69 22.94
C ASN A 116 -2.29 5.54 21.67
N GLU A 117 -2.02 4.93 20.50
CA GLU A 117 -1.88 5.61 19.22
C GLU A 117 -3.13 5.48 18.33
N GLY A 118 -3.95 4.44 18.55
CA GLY A 118 -5.15 4.17 17.75
C GLY A 118 -4.83 3.67 16.33
N PHE A 119 -5.72 3.96 15.39
CA PHE A 119 -5.57 3.54 14.01
C PHE A 119 -4.53 4.39 13.29
N GLN A 120 -3.64 3.72 12.58
CA GLN A 120 -2.60 4.27 11.73
C GLN A 120 -2.87 3.89 10.25
N PRO A 121 -2.25 4.53 9.26
CA PRO A 121 -2.51 4.25 7.84
C PRO A 121 -2.44 2.77 7.47
N GLN A 122 -1.45 2.03 7.95
CA GLN A 122 -1.33 0.58 7.72
C GLN A 122 -2.42 -0.23 8.42
N THR A 123 -2.96 0.24 9.54
CA THR A 123 -4.10 -0.39 10.22
C THR A 123 -5.36 -0.30 9.36
N ILE A 124 -5.58 0.88 8.76
CA ILE A 124 -6.70 1.14 7.85
C ILE A 124 -6.59 0.28 6.59
N GLU A 125 -5.39 0.17 6.02
CA GLU A 125 -5.11 -0.70 4.88
C GLU A 125 -5.40 -2.17 5.24
N SER A 126 -4.90 -2.65 6.38
CA SER A 126 -5.19 -3.99 6.89
C SER A 126 -6.69 -4.26 7.00
N LEU A 127 -7.44 -3.30 7.55
CA LEU A 127 -8.89 -3.40 7.70
C LEU A 127 -9.63 -3.46 6.36
N SER A 128 -9.18 -2.68 5.38
CA SER A 128 -9.74 -2.69 4.02
C SER A 128 -9.50 -4.03 3.32
N ILE A 129 -8.32 -4.62 3.51
CA ILE A 129 -7.97 -5.96 3.01
C ILE A 129 -8.88 -7.01 3.66
N LEU A 130 -9.03 -7.00 4.98
CA LEU A 130 -9.90 -7.93 5.71
C LEU A 130 -11.36 -7.84 5.24
N LYS A 131 -11.85 -6.63 4.99
CA LYS A 131 -13.19 -6.38 4.45
C LYS A 131 -13.36 -6.94 3.03
N ARG A 132 -12.37 -6.70 2.16
CA ARG A 132 -12.37 -7.17 0.77
C ARG A 132 -12.42 -8.70 0.67
N PHE A 133 -11.63 -9.39 1.50
CA PHE A 133 -11.56 -10.85 1.51
C PHE A 133 -12.58 -11.51 2.45
N LYS A 134 -13.37 -10.71 3.18
CA LYS A 134 -14.36 -11.18 4.16
C LYS A 134 -13.73 -12.12 5.20
N THR A 135 -12.48 -11.88 5.57
CA THR A 135 -11.76 -12.68 6.56
C THR A 135 -12.23 -12.29 7.96
N PRO A 136 -12.70 -13.23 8.78
CA PRO A 136 -13.05 -12.97 10.17
C PRO A 136 -11.80 -12.51 10.95
N PHE A 137 -11.94 -11.53 11.83
CA PHE A 137 -10.80 -11.00 12.58
C PHE A 137 -11.17 -10.58 14.00
N VAL A 138 -10.13 -10.48 14.82
CA VAL A 138 -10.18 -9.96 16.19
C VAL A 138 -9.19 -8.80 16.29
N VAL A 139 -9.55 -7.76 17.03
CA VAL A 139 -8.63 -6.65 17.32
C VAL A 139 -7.88 -6.94 18.61
N ALA A 140 -6.55 -6.96 18.56
CA ALA A 140 -5.68 -7.00 19.72
C ALA A 140 -5.25 -5.58 20.06
N ALA A 141 -5.89 -4.96 21.07
CA ALA A 141 -5.56 -3.63 21.57
C ALA A 141 -4.31 -3.74 22.47
N ASN A 142 -3.14 -3.56 21.86
CA ASN A 142 -1.84 -3.82 22.47
C ASN A 142 -1.27 -2.62 23.23
N LYS A 143 -0.25 -2.88 24.05
CA LYS A 143 0.51 -1.91 24.86
C LYS A 143 -0.33 -1.25 25.96
N MET A 144 -1.32 -1.95 26.52
CA MET A 144 -2.08 -1.45 27.67
C MET A 144 -1.20 -1.21 28.89
N ASP A 145 -0.05 -1.89 29.01
CA ASP A 145 0.97 -1.69 30.02
C ASP A 145 1.59 -0.28 30.01
N ARG A 146 1.48 0.46 28.90
CA ARG A 146 1.95 1.85 28.76
C ARG A 146 0.94 2.89 29.23
N ILE A 147 -0.25 2.51 29.65
CA ILE A 147 -1.23 3.42 30.26
C ILE A 147 -0.67 3.87 31.61
N GLY A 148 -0.63 5.18 31.83
CA GLY A 148 -0.09 5.74 33.07
C GLY A 148 -0.81 5.23 34.30
N GLY A 149 -0.06 4.58 35.21
CA GLY A 149 -0.58 3.98 36.45
C GLY A 149 -1.07 2.53 36.29
N TRP A 150 -0.83 1.87 35.17
CA TRP A 150 -1.16 0.46 34.97
C TRP A 150 -0.31 -0.44 35.89
N HIS A 151 -0.98 -1.30 36.65
CA HIS A 151 -0.34 -2.33 37.47
C HIS A 151 -0.27 -3.66 36.71
N THR A 152 0.94 -4.07 36.34
CA THR A 152 1.19 -5.25 35.52
C THR A 152 1.00 -6.55 36.29
N THR A 153 0.30 -7.51 35.69
CA THR A 153 0.16 -8.89 36.17
C THR A 153 0.61 -9.85 35.06
N THR A 154 1.86 -10.25 35.08
CA THR A 154 2.49 -11.02 34.00
C THR A 154 1.73 -12.30 33.64
N ASN A 155 1.51 -12.52 32.32
CA ASN A 155 0.82 -13.68 31.74
C ASN A 155 -0.58 -13.95 32.30
N ALA A 156 -1.25 -12.94 32.83
CA ALA A 156 -2.60 -13.06 33.39
C ALA A 156 -3.68 -12.85 32.32
N PRO A 157 -4.84 -13.51 32.46
CA PRO A 157 -6.04 -13.11 31.71
C PRO A 157 -6.40 -11.66 31.98
N PHE A 158 -6.96 -10.98 30.98
CA PHE A 158 -7.32 -9.57 31.06
C PHE A 158 -8.25 -9.24 32.25
N ALA A 159 -9.28 -10.06 32.47
CA ALA A 159 -10.20 -9.87 33.58
C ALA A 159 -9.51 -9.86 34.96
N LYS A 160 -8.39 -10.60 35.12
CA LYS A 160 -7.59 -10.60 36.34
C LYS A 160 -6.73 -9.34 36.43
N SER A 161 -6.11 -8.93 35.33
CA SER A 161 -5.31 -7.69 35.26
C SER A 161 -6.18 -6.46 35.51
N LEU A 162 -7.41 -6.43 35.00
CA LEU A 162 -8.33 -5.30 35.19
C LEU A 162 -8.73 -5.12 36.66
N LYS A 163 -8.94 -6.21 37.40
CA LYS A 163 -9.36 -6.15 38.81
C LYS A 163 -8.38 -5.50 39.77
N VAL A 164 -7.10 -5.44 39.40
CA VAL A 164 -6.05 -4.82 40.21
C VAL A 164 -5.80 -3.36 39.85
N GLN A 165 -6.46 -2.84 38.82
CA GLN A 165 -6.33 -1.45 38.40
C GLN A 165 -7.21 -0.52 39.25
N SER A 166 -6.80 0.74 39.34
CA SER A 166 -7.66 1.78 39.88
C SER A 166 -8.78 2.11 38.89
N GLU A 167 -9.90 2.65 39.42
CA GLU A 167 -11.04 3.08 38.60
C GLU A 167 -10.61 4.04 37.48
N ARG A 168 -9.80 5.04 37.82
CA ARG A 168 -9.25 6.01 36.85
C ARG A 168 -8.48 5.35 35.71
N VAL A 169 -7.66 4.34 35.98
CA VAL A 169 -6.88 3.63 34.94
C VAL A 169 -7.79 2.78 34.06
N SER A 170 -8.83 2.17 34.67
CA SER A 170 -9.86 1.42 33.94
C SER A 170 -10.67 2.32 33.00
N GLU A 171 -11.05 3.53 33.44
CA GLU A 171 -11.73 4.53 32.62
C GLU A 171 -10.88 5.02 31.44
N ILE A 172 -9.57 5.24 31.67
CA ILE A 172 -8.63 5.60 30.59
C ILE A 172 -8.57 4.49 29.55
N LEU A 173 -8.44 3.24 29.98
CA LEU A 173 -8.44 2.10 29.05
C LEU A 173 -9.77 2.03 28.27
N ASP A 174 -10.91 2.11 28.95
CA ASP A 174 -12.23 2.07 28.28
C ASP A 174 -12.39 3.22 27.28
N THR A 175 -11.94 4.42 27.60
CA THR A 175 -11.94 5.57 26.65
C THR A 175 -11.15 5.25 25.38
N ARG A 176 -9.93 4.71 25.53
CA ARG A 176 -9.09 4.32 24.40
C ARG A 176 -9.71 3.20 23.55
N LEU A 177 -10.37 2.23 24.20
CA LEU A 177 -11.09 1.17 23.48
C LEU A 177 -12.29 1.71 22.71
N TYR A 178 -13.03 2.68 23.26
CA TYR A 178 -14.12 3.34 22.53
C TYR A 178 -13.64 4.18 21.35
N GLU A 179 -12.43 4.75 21.38
CA GLU A 179 -11.80 5.38 20.21
C GLU A 179 -11.60 4.35 19.09
N ILE A 180 -11.09 3.14 19.43
CA ILE A 180 -10.94 2.02 18.46
C ILE A 180 -12.31 1.57 17.93
N VAL A 181 -13.34 1.46 18.77
CA VAL A 181 -14.72 1.14 18.35
C VAL A 181 -15.23 2.17 17.35
N GLY A 182 -15.01 3.47 17.62
CA GLY A 182 -15.40 4.56 16.74
C GLY A 182 -14.74 4.48 15.37
N GLU A 183 -13.44 4.14 15.34
CA GLU A 183 -12.72 3.93 14.08
C GLU A 183 -13.26 2.71 13.31
N LEU A 184 -13.47 1.57 13.96
CA LEU A 184 -14.07 0.38 13.33
C LEU A 184 -15.43 0.71 12.68
N TYR A 185 -16.27 1.48 13.39
CA TYR A 185 -17.59 1.87 12.91
C TYR A 185 -17.52 2.73 11.62
N LYS A 186 -16.55 3.63 11.50
CA LYS A 186 -16.33 4.43 10.27
C LYS A 186 -16.11 3.54 9.04
N TYR A 187 -15.47 2.39 9.23
CA TYR A 187 -15.22 1.41 8.16
C TYR A 187 -16.31 0.35 7.99
N GLY A 188 -17.40 0.46 8.79
CA GLY A 188 -18.59 -0.39 8.70
C GLY A 188 -18.49 -1.70 9.48
N PHE A 189 -17.73 -1.70 10.58
CA PHE A 189 -17.66 -2.82 11.53
C PHE A 189 -18.17 -2.42 12.89
N ASP A 190 -19.06 -3.23 13.45
CA ASP A 190 -19.44 -3.12 14.85
C ASP A 190 -18.36 -3.79 15.71
N GLY A 191 -17.86 -3.13 16.74
CA GLY A 191 -16.83 -3.65 17.64
C GLY A 191 -17.17 -3.39 19.09
N ASP A 192 -16.79 -4.30 19.99
CA ASP A 192 -16.83 -4.08 21.45
C ASP A 192 -15.73 -4.91 22.13
N ARG A 193 -15.51 -4.62 23.42
CA ARG A 193 -14.61 -5.41 24.24
C ARG A 193 -15.13 -6.85 24.37
N TYR A 194 -14.27 -7.83 24.12
CA TYR A 194 -14.61 -9.24 23.95
C TYR A 194 -15.48 -9.82 25.08
N ASP A 195 -15.30 -9.35 26.32
CA ASP A 195 -16.05 -9.81 27.50
C ASP A 195 -17.46 -9.21 27.60
N ARG A 196 -17.82 -8.26 26.75
CA ARG A 196 -19.14 -7.64 26.62
C ARG A 196 -19.95 -8.21 25.45
N ILE A 197 -19.31 -8.97 24.55
CA ILE A 197 -19.94 -9.48 23.32
C ILE A 197 -20.72 -10.74 23.60
N THR A 198 -21.96 -10.78 23.13
CA THR A 198 -22.84 -11.97 23.18
C THR A 198 -22.86 -12.72 21.85
N ASP A 199 -22.65 -12.02 20.72
CA ASP A 199 -22.69 -12.58 19.37
C ASP A 199 -21.47 -12.13 18.54
N PHE A 200 -20.47 -12.99 18.45
CA PHE A 200 -19.26 -12.80 17.65
C PHE A 200 -19.48 -12.95 16.14
N THR A 201 -20.70 -13.26 15.67
CA THR A 201 -20.98 -13.31 14.22
C THR A 201 -21.18 -11.92 13.64
N ARG A 202 -21.52 -10.93 14.46
CA ARG A 202 -21.85 -9.56 14.04
C ARG A 202 -20.89 -8.53 14.58
N THR A 203 -20.28 -8.81 15.74
CA THR A 203 -19.48 -7.85 16.48
C THR A 203 -18.02 -8.31 16.53
N VAL A 204 -17.10 -7.46 16.13
CA VAL A 204 -15.67 -7.69 16.20
C VAL A 204 -15.19 -7.60 17.64
N GLY A 205 -14.52 -8.65 18.13
CA GLY A 205 -13.98 -8.68 19.49
C GLY A 205 -12.72 -7.84 19.61
N ILE A 206 -12.70 -6.92 20.56
CA ILE A 206 -11.52 -6.15 20.93
C ILE A 206 -10.95 -6.73 22.22
N VAL A 207 -9.72 -7.23 22.15
CA VAL A 207 -9.02 -7.86 23.27
C VAL A 207 -7.88 -6.96 23.71
N PRO A 208 -7.96 -6.35 24.90
CA PRO A 208 -6.83 -5.60 25.46
C PRO A 208 -5.69 -6.55 25.84
N ILE A 209 -4.50 -6.28 25.34
CA ILE A 209 -3.32 -7.11 25.61
C ILE A 209 -2.09 -6.26 25.90
N SER A 210 -1.07 -6.87 26.48
CA SER A 210 0.30 -6.44 26.45
C SER A 210 1.19 -7.55 25.89
N ALA A 211 1.70 -7.37 24.71
CA ALA A 211 2.62 -8.33 24.09
C ALA A 211 3.92 -8.51 24.88
N ILE A 212 4.35 -7.50 25.64
CA ILE A 212 5.57 -7.55 26.47
C ILE A 212 5.31 -8.35 27.75
N THR A 213 4.27 -8.01 28.51
CA THR A 213 3.97 -8.64 29.79
C THR A 213 3.22 -9.96 29.66
N GLY A 214 2.52 -10.16 28.54
CA GLY A 214 1.68 -11.34 28.27
C GLY A 214 0.28 -11.26 28.84
N GLU A 215 -0.11 -10.12 29.42
CA GLU A 215 -1.47 -9.89 29.89
C GLU A 215 -2.46 -9.87 28.73
N GLY A 216 -3.63 -10.51 28.89
CA GLY A 216 -4.66 -10.62 27.86
C GLY A 216 -4.33 -11.57 26.69
N VAL A 217 -3.08 -12.04 26.56
CA VAL A 217 -2.71 -13.02 25.53
C VAL A 217 -3.47 -14.34 25.67
N PRO A 218 -3.69 -14.88 26.89
CA PRO A 218 -4.56 -16.06 27.08
C PRO A 218 -5.95 -15.85 26.51
N ASP A 219 -6.55 -14.67 26.73
CA ASP A 219 -7.90 -14.33 26.24
C ASP A 219 -7.93 -14.26 24.72
N LEU A 220 -6.90 -13.65 24.09
CA LEU A 220 -6.77 -13.59 22.64
C LEU A 220 -6.71 -14.99 22.02
N LEU A 221 -5.86 -15.88 22.55
CA LEU A 221 -5.72 -17.26 22.07
C LEU A 221 -7.03 -18.06 22.26
N MET A 222 -7.69 -17.89 23.39
CA MET A 222 -8.99 -18.54 23.67
C MET A 222 -10.06 -18.12 22.66
N ILE A 223 -10.15 -16.83 22.33
CA ILE A 223 -11.11 -16.31 21.35
C ILE A 223 -10.81 -16.85 19.97
N LEU A 224 -9.54 -16.84 19.54
CA LEU A 224 -9.14 -17.36 18.23
C LEU A 224 -9.50 -18.85 18.10
N VAL A 225 -9.20 -19.66 19.10
CA VAL A 225 -9.57 -21.09 19.11
C VAL A 225 -11.08 -21.26 19.09
N GLY A 226 -11.83 -20.47 19.89
CA GLY A 226 -13.28 -20.50 19.93
C GLY A 226 -13.93 -20.14 18.59
N LEU A 227 -13.42 -19.09 17.93
CA LEU A 227 -13.88 -18.69 16.59
C LEU A 227 -13.58 -19.75 15.54
N ALA A 228 -12.35 -20.30 15.54
CA ALA A 228 -11.96 -21.37 14.64
C ALA A 228 -12.85 -22.61 14.79
N GLN A 229 -13.06 -23.06 16.03
CA GLN A 229 -13.87 -24.23 16.34
C GLN A 229 -15.34 -24.04 15.93
N ARG A 230 -15.90 -22.85 16.16
CA ARG A 230 -17.34 -22.59 15.98
C ARG A 230 -17.71 -22.27 14.53
N PHE A 231 -16.88 -21.48 13.84
CA PHE A 231 -17.25 -20.91 12.54
C PHE A 231 -16.51 -21.50 11.36
N LEU A 232 -15.36 -22.16 11.59
CA LEU A 232 -14.51 -22.64 10.51
C LEU A 232 -14.46 -24.16 10.40
N LYS A 233 -15.12 -24.90 11.30
CA LYS A 233 -15.04 -26.36 11.37
C LYS A 233 -15.30 -27.03 10.01
N ASP A 234 -16.32 -26.58 9.28
CA ASP A 234 -16.68 -27.14 7.97
C ASP A 234 -15.60 -26.83 6.90
N ASN A 235 -14.99 -25.65 6.96
CA ASN A 235 -13.91 -25.26 6.04
C ASN A 235 -12.58 -25.95 6.37
N LEU A 236 -12.35 -26.32 7.63
CA LEU A 236 -11.15 -27.01 8.09
C LEU A 236 -11.17 -28.53 7.84
N GLN A 237 -12.31 -29.11 7.42
CA GLN A 237 -12.41 -30.52 7.03
C GLN A 237 -11.75 -30.83 5.69
N LEU A 238 -11.10 -29.86 5.04
CA LEU A 238 -10.35 -30.08 3.81
C LEU A 238 -9.23 -31.08 4.05
N THR A 239 -9.16 -32.06 3.16
CA THR A 239 -8.34 -33.26 3.20
C THR A 239 -6.88 -32.96 3.54
N ALA A 240 -6.44 -33.43 4.71
CA ALA A 240 -5.01 -33.45 5.07
C ALA A 240 -4.19 -34.39 4.17
N THR A 241 -4.86 -35.19 3.35
CA THR A 241 -4.27 -36.18 2.44
C THR A 241 -4.61 -35.85 0.99
N GLY A 242 -3.61 -35.83 0.13
CA GLY A 242 -3.75 -35.53 -1.29
C GLY A 242 -2.56 -34.74 -1.84
N PRO A 243 -2.59 -34.38 -3.14
CA PRO A 243 -1.52 -33.56 -3.73
C PRO A 243 -1.42 -32.21 -3.03
N GLY A 244 -0.19 -31.89 -2.60
CA GLY A 244 0.06 -30.65 -1.85
C GLY A 244 -0.17 -29.41 -2.69
N VAL A 245 -0.82 -28.41 -2.07
CA VAL A 245 -1.02 -27.06 -2.62
C VAL A 245 -0.58 -26.03 -1.59
N GLY A 246 0.30 -25.14 -2.00
CA GLY A 246 0.84 -24.10 -1.14
C GLY A 246 0.98 -22.76 -1.86
N THR A 247 1.19 -21.71 -1.08
CA THR A 247 1.51 -20.36 -1.56
C THR A 247 2.94 -20.00 -1.20
N ILE A 248 3.66 -19.42 -2.14
CA ILE A 248 5.03 -18.94 -1.95
C ILE A 248 4.95 -17.60 -1.22
N LEU A 249 5.51 -17.54 -0.01
CA LEU A 249 5.61 -16.30 0.77
C LEU A 249 6.78 -15.45 0.28
N GLU A 250 7.95 -16.09 0.14
CA GLU A 250 9.18 -15.42 -0.23
C GLU A 250 10.07 -16.33 -1.08
N VAL A 251 10.85 -15.69 -1.93
CA VAL A 251 11.91 -16.35 -2.72
C VAL A 251 13.24 -15.82 -2.18
N LYS A 252 14.09 -16.71 -1.66
CA LYS A 252 15.36 -16.35 -1.02
C LYS A 252 16.53 -17.13 -1.58
N GLU A 253 17.65 -16.46 -1.72
CA GLU A 253 18.92 -17.13 -1.99
C GLU A 253 19.58 -17.54 -0.68
N GLU A 254 19.80 -18.83 -0.49
CA GLU A 254 20.41 -19.39 0.71
C GLU A 254 21.80 -19.97 0.42
N LYS A 255 22.77 -19.63 1.25
CA LYS A 255 24.13 -20.10 1.11
C LYS A 255 24.20 -21.62 1.16
N GLY A 256 24.66 -22.24 0.08
CA GLY A 256 24.77 -23.70 -0.06
C GLY A 256 23.52 -24.43 -0.56
N LEU A 257 22.36 -23.76 -0.63
CA LEU A 257 21.10 -24.33 -1.13
C LEU A 257 20.68 -23.71 -2.47
N GLY A 258 21.23 -22.53 -2.82
CA GLY A 258 20.76 -21.71 -3.94
C GLY A 258 19.41 -21.07 -3.65
N THR A 259 18.65 -20.79 -4.69
CA THR A 259 17.31 -20.21 -4.57
C THR A 259 16.35 -21.20 -3.92
N THR A 260 15.66 -20.78 -2.89
CA THR A 260 14.69 -21.54 -2.10
C THR A 260 13.37 -20.78 -1.99
N LEU A 261 12.28 -21.50 -1.79
CA LEU A 261 10.96 -20.94 -1.59
C LEU A 261 10.50 -21.14 -0.15
N ASP A 262 10.05 -20.08 0.48
CA ASP A 262 9.33 -20.13 1.74
C ASP A 262 7.84 -20.27 1.41
N VAL A 263 7.25 -21.42 1.79
CA VAL A 263 5.91 -21.84 1.34
C VAL A 263 5.02 -22.12 2.55
N ILE A 264 3.77 -21.65 2.50
CA ILE A 264 2.69 -22.14 3.36
C ILE A 264 1.91 -23.22 2.58
N LEU A 265 2.04 -24.45 3.04
CA LEU A 265 1.24 -25.57 2.56
C LEU A 265 -0.12 -25.52 3.26
N TYR A 266 -1.18 -25.25 2.52
CA TYR A 266 -2.52 -25.10 3.08
C TYR A 266 -3.46 -26.28 2.74
N ASN A 267 -3.10 -27.14 1.81
CA ASN A 267 -3.85 -28.33 1.44
C ASN A 267 -2.90 -29.46 1.06
N GLY A 268 -3.26 -30.69 1.40
CA GLY A 268 -2.53 -31.92 1.03
C GLY A 268 -1.16 -32.07 1.67
N GLU A 269 -0.25 -32.77 1.01
CA GLU A 269 1.09 -33.10 1.48
C GLU A 269 2.16 -32.84 0.42
N PHE A 270 3.36 -32.43 0.87
CA PHE A 270 4.58 -32.42 0.06
C PHE A 270 5.52 -33.53 0.52
N PHE A 271 6.08 -34.27 -0.44
CA PHE A 271 7.17 -35.20 -0.23
C PHE A 271 8.44 -34.76 -0.94
N ALA A 272 9.58 -35.04 -0.34
CA ALA A 272 10.85 -34.86 -1.03
C ALA A 272 10.89 -35.80 -2.27
N GLY A 273 11.15 -35.23 -3.44
CA GLY A 273 11.12 -35.94 -4.71
C GLY A 273 9.84 -35.73 -5.53
N ASP A 274 8.81 -35.09 -4.97
CA ASP A 274 7.60 -34.77 -5.71
C ASP A 274 7.90 -33.85 -6.91
N THR A 275 7.17 -34.08 -8.00
CA THR A 275 7.14 -33.15 -9.11
C THR A 275 6.14 -32.05 -8.79
N VAL A 276 6.59 -30.81 -8.85
CA VAL A 276 5.78 -29.63 -8.55
C VAL A 276 5.76 -28.67 -9.73
N ILE A 277 4.66 -27.96 -9.85
CA ILE A 277 4.55 -26.80 -10.72
C ILE A 277 4.55 -25.54 -9.87
N VAL A 278 5.36 -24.55 -10.29
CA VAL A 278 5.63 -23.31 -9.56
C VAL A 278 5.28 -22.12 -10.46
N GLY A 279 4.52 -21.18 -9.94
CA GLY A 279 4.27 -19.91 -10.63
C GLY A 279 5.53 -19.06 -10.74
N THR A 280 5.79 -18.55 -11.92
CA THR A 280 6.96 -17.71 -12.22
C THR A 280 6.54 -16.43 -12.93
N SER A 281 7.49 -15.53 -13.13
CA SER A 281 7.24 -14.26 -13.85
C SER A 281 6.93 -14.43 -15.36
N ARG A 282 7.11 -15.61 -15.93
CA ARG A 282 6.86 -15.89 -17.36
C ARG A 282 6.01 -17.14 -17.53
N GLU A 283 6.67 -18.28 -17.82
CA GLU A 283 6.00 -19.56 -17.97
C GLU A 283 6.14 -20.37 -16.68
N PRO A 284 5.07 -21.02 -16.19
CA PRO A 284 5.14 -21.86 -14.99
C PRO A 284 6.26 -22.89 -15.08
N LEU A 285 6.97 -23.07 -13.98
CA LEU A 285 8.12 -23.97 -13.89
C LEU A 285 7.69 -25.34 -13.35
N VAL A 286 7.94 -26.39 -14.11
CA VAL A 286 7.83 -27.76 -13.62
C VAL A 286 9.21 -28.21 -13.12
N THR A 287 9.29 -28.59 -11.85
CA THR A 287 10.53 -29.00 -11.21
C THR A 287 10.31 -30.08 -10.17
N LYS A 288 11.39 -30.68 -9.65
CA LYS A 288 11.32 -31.68 -8.56
C LYS A 288 11.81 -31.10 -7.25
N ILE A 289 11.07 -31.32 -6.17
CA ILE A 289 11.48 -30.98 -4.83
C ILE A 289 12.76 -31.77 -4.48
N ARG A 290 13.87 -31.06 -4.30
CA ARG A 290 15.13 -31.65 -3.88
C ARG A 290 15.15 -31.91 -2.37
N ALA A 291 14.68 -30.94 -1.60
CA ALA A 291 14.61 -31.01 -0.15
C ALA A 291 13.45 -30.17 0.38
N LEU A 292 12.84 -30.70 1.43
CA LEU A 292 11.92 -29.96 2.31
C LEU A 292 12.65 -29.69 3.61
N LEU A 293 12.63 -28.45 4.06
CA LEU A 293 13.39 -28.00 5.22
C LEU A 293 12.45 -27.35 6.23
N LYS A 294 12.55 -27.76 7.49
CA LYS A 294 11.93 -27.09 8.63
C LYS A 294 13.00 -26.44 9.50
N PRO A 295 12.74 -25.30 10.14
CA PRO A 295 13.69 -24.73 11.09
C PRO A 295 13.89 -25.67 12.27
N LYS A 296 15.09 -25.63 12.86
CA LYS A 296 15.39 -26.35 14.10
C LYS A 296 14.60 -25.75 15.25
N PRO A 297 14.17 -26.56 16.24
CA PRO A 297 13.60 -26.05 17.47
C PRO A 297 14.53 -25.03 18.15
N LEU A 298 13.96 -23.99 18.76
CA LEU A 298 14.71 -22.87 19.37
C LEU A 298 15.78 -23.30 20.39
N ALA A 299 15.64 -24.47 21.00
CA ALA A 299 16.61 -25.03 21.94
C ALA A 299 17.96 -25.46 21.29
N GLU A 300 18.00 -25.68 19.98
CA GLU A 300 19.16 -26.22 19.25
C GLU A 300 19.91 -25.19 18.39
N ILE A 301 19.56 -23.91 18.44
CA ILE A 301 20.11 -22.81 17.58
C ILE A 301 21.61 -22.51 17.84
N ARG A 302 22.31 -23.29 18.62
CA ARG A 302 23.76 -23.15 18.83
C ARG A 302 24.62 -23.70 17.68
N SER A 303 24.03 -24.33 16.66
CA SER A 303 24.72 -24.85 15.49
C SER A 303 24.57 -23.94 14.26
N GLU A 304 25.57 -23.92 13.37
CA GLU A 304 25.54 -23.14 12.11
C GLU A 304 24.41 -23.57 11.18
N GLU A 305 23.87 -24.77 11.33
CA GLU A 305 22.75 -25.28 10.55
C GLU A 305 21.42 -24.84 11.16
N ARG A 306 20.71 -23.97 10.49
CA ARG A 306 19.41 -23.42 10.93
C ARG A 306 18.21 -24.30 10.58
N PHE A 307 18.37 -25.26 9.67
CA PHE A 307 17.28 -26.05 9.10
C PHE A 307 17.51 -27.56 9.25
N LEU A 308 16.41 -28.32 9.39
CA LEU A 308 16.38 -29.77 9.39
C LEU A 308 15.68 -30.26 8.11
N PRO A 309 16.32 -31.19 7.36
CA PRO A 309 15.63 -31.81 6.24
C PRO A 309 14.54 -32.77 6.75
N VAL A 310 13.36 -32.68 6.16
CA VAL A 310 12.22 -33.56 6.44
C VAL A 310 11.80 -34.29 5.17
N LYS A 311 11.25 -35.49 5.33
CA LYS A 311 10.83 -36.30 4.18
C LYS A 311 9.48 -35.90 3.63
N HIS A 312 8.57 -35.44 4.50
CA HIS A 312 7.24 -34.98 4.12
C HIS A 312 6.75 -33.89 5.06
N VAL A 313 5.79 -33.13 4.57
CA VAL A 313 5.08 -32.07 5.30
C VAL A 313 3.61 -32.12 4.90
N SER A 314 2.71 -32.08 5.87
CA SER A 314 1.25 -32.01 5.68
C SER A 314 0.70 -30.64 6.03
N ALA A 315 -0.47 -30.30 5.47
CA ALA A 315 -1.16 -29.03 5.72
C ALA A 315 -1.77 -28.96 7.14
N ALA A 316 -1.86 -27.79 7.78
CA ALA A 316 -1.29 -26.51 7.38
C ALA A 316 0.09 -26.36 8.02
N SER A 317 1.09 -26.02 7.22
CA SER A 317 2.46 -25.94 7.70
C SER A 317 3.31 -25.00 6.85
N GLY A 318 4.23 -24.29 7.49
CA GLY A 318 5.25 -23.53 6.77
C GLY A 318 6.46 -24.44 6.47
N VAL A 319 7.01 -24.36 5.27
CA VAL A 319 8.14 -25.17 4.83
C VAL A 319 9.02 -24.41 3.85
N LYS A 320 10.33 -24.60 3.95
CA LYS A 320 11.27 -24.16 2.92
C LYS A 320 11.46 -25.26 1.89
N VAL A 321 11.21 -24.94 0.63
CA VAL A 321 11.34 -25.84 -0.51
C VAL A 321 12.59 -25.50 -1.30
N SER A 322 13.46 -26.48 -1.51
CA SER A 322 14.60 -26.38 -2.42
C SER A 322 14.33 -27.23 -3.66
N ALA A 323 14.46 -26.64 -4.83
CA ALA A 323 14.31 -27.30 -6.11
C ALA A 323 15.19 -26.60 -7.18
N PRO A 324 15.45 -27.20 -8.33
CA PRO A 324 16.20 -26.58 -9.42
C PRO A 324 15.45 -25.44 -10.10
N LYS A 325 16.18 -24.40 -10.55
CA LYS A 325 15.70 -23.31 -11.42
C LYS A 325 14.60 -22.42 -10.80
N LEU A 326 14.65 -22.19 -9.51
CA LEU A 326 13.66 -21.37 -8.79
C LEU A 326 13.88 -19.85 -8.93
N ASP A 327 14.90 -19.39 -9.66
CA ASP A 327 15.33 -17.99 -9.73
C ASP A 327 14.24 -17.03 -10.27
N ASN A 328 13.30 -17.55 -11.04
CA ASN A 328 12.17 -16.77 -11.59
C ASN A 328 10.84 -17.03 -10.86
N ALA A 329 10.85 -17.77 -9.77
CA ALA A 329 9.65 -18.00 -8.97
C ALA A 329 9.12 -16.67 -8.41
N LEU A 330 7.80 -16.52 -8.33
CA LEU A 330 7.17 -15.31 -7.83
C LEU A 330 6.62 -15.51 -6.42
N ALA A 331 6.92 -14.57 -5.53
CA ALA A 331 6.23 -14.46 -4.26
C ALA A 331 4.74 -14.17 -4.49
N GLY A 332 3.88 -14.80 -3.69
CA GLY A 332 2.42 -14.74 -3.86
C GLY A 332 1.85 -15.71 -4.89
N SER A 333 2.68 -16.42 -5.66
CA SER A 333 2.20 -17.44 -6.58
C SER A 333 1.99 -18.80 -5.90
N THR A 334 1.27 -19.67 -6.59
CA THR A 334 0.95 -21.03 -6.12
C THR A 334 2.07 -22.02 -6.48
N ILE A 335 2.35 -22.95 -5.56
CA ILE A 335 3.11 -24.17 -5.80
C ILE A 335 2.18 -25.37 -5.60
N ARG A 336 2.16 -26.31 -6.54
CA ARG A 336 1.26 -27.47 -6.52
C ARG A 336 1.98 -28.75 -6.92
N VAL A 337 1.70 -29.85 -6.22
CA VAL A 337 2.16 -31.19 -6.61
C VAL A 337 1.42 -31.64 -7.85
N VAL A 338 2.14 -32.18 -8.81
CA VAL A 338 1.62 -32.80 -10.02
C VAL A 338 1.53 -34.31 -9.80
N SER A 339 0.34 -34.85 -9.73
CA SER A 339 0.12 -36.29 -9.53
C SER A 339 0.28 -37.09 -10.82
N ASN A 340 -0.20 -36.54 -11.94
CA ASN A 340 -0.14 -37.16 -13.25
C ASN A 340 0.56 -36.22 -14.25
N PRO A 341 1.44 -36.73 -15.11
CA PRO A 341 2.05 -35.92 -16.17
C PRO A 341 1.04 -35.22 -17.10
N ASP A 342 -0.12 -35.81 -17.32
CA ASP A 342 -1.19 -35.27 -18.19
C ASP A 342 -1.83 -33.98 -17.59
N GLU A 343 -1.71 -33.76 -16.29
CA GLU A 343 -2.24 -32.57 -15.62
C GLU A 343 -1.33 -31.35 -15.75
N VAL A 344 -0.06 -31.54 -16.17
CA VAL A 344 0.94 -30.45 -16.23
C VAL A 344 0.47 -29.30 -17.10
N GLU A 345 -0.08 -29.59 -18.26
CA GLU A 345 -0.50 -28.57 -19.22
C GLU A 345 -1.70 -27.76 -18.68
N ALA A 346 -2.69 -28.46 -18.12
CA ALA A 346 -3.87 -27.84 -17.52
C ALA A 346 -3.48 -26.95 -16.32
N LEU A 347 -2.62 -27.45 -15.42
CA LEU A 347 -2.13 -26.69 -14.28
C LEU A 347 -1.24 -25.51 -14.70
N SER A 348 -0.45 -25.67 -15.77
CA SER A 348 0.35 -24.57 -16.32
C SER A 348 -0.52 -23.45 -16.87
N GLN A 349 -1.56 -23.79 -17.63
CA GLN A 349 -2.52 -22.81 -18.15
C GLN A 349 -3.29 -22.12 -17.03
N GLU A 350 -3.64 -22.86 -15.97
CA GLU A 350 -4.29 -22.33 -14.79
C GLU A 350 -3.43 -21.27 -14.10
N LEU A 351 -2.16 -21.60 -13.77
CA LEU A 351 -1.23 -20.68 -13.12
C LEU A 351 -0.90 -19.45 -13.99
N LYS A 352 -0.79 -19.66 -15.31
CA LYS A 352 -0.59 -18.56 -16.24
C LYS A 352 -1.79 -17.62 -16.28
N SER A 353 -3.01 -18.17 -16.31
CA SER A 353 -4.23 -17.37 -16.29
C SER A 353 -4.41 -16.57 -14.99
N GLU A 354 -3.94 -17.09 -13.85
CA GLU A 354 -3.93 -16.37 -12.58
C GLU A 354 -3.04 -15.11 -12.64
N LEU A 355 -1.86 -15.23 -13.23
CA LEU A 355 -0.94 -14.12 -13.40
C LEU A 355 -1.47 -13.11 -14.42
N ASP A 356 -1.94 -13.59 -15.58
CA ASP A 356 -2.45 -12.75 -16.66
C ASP A 356 -3.71 -11.98 -16.27
N ALA A 357 -4.52 -12.51 -15.34
CA ALA A 357 -5.69 -11.81 -14.81
C ALA A 357 -5.36 -10.53 -14.02
N VAL A 358 -4.16 -10.45 -13.46
CA VAL A 358 -3.70 -9.30 -12.67
C VAL A 358 -2.79 -8.37 -13.47
N ARG A 359 -2.05 -8.94 -14.42
CA ARG A 359 -1.22 -8.16 -15.33
C ARG A 359 -2.07 -7.30 -16.24
N ILE A 360 -1.58 -6.10 -16.49
CA ILE A 360 -2.16 -5.17 -17.45
C ILE A 360 -1.07 -4.79 -18.43
N ASP A 361 -1.36 -4.93 -19.70
CA ASP A 361 -0.53 -4.43 -20.81
C ASP A 361 -1.50 -4.00 -21.92
N THR A 362 -1.81 -2.73 -21.99
CA THR A 362 -2.79 -2.15 -22.90
C THR A 362 -2.14 -1.09 -23.77
N GLU A 363 -2.74 -0.78 -24.91
CA GLU A 363 -2.34 0.35 -25.75
C GLU A 363 -2.94 1.68 -25.26
N ASN A 364 -3.84 1.64 -24.28
CA ASN A 364 -4.45 2.85 -23.72
C ASN A 364 -3.48 3.60 -22.83
N GLU A 365 -3.55 4.92 -22.84
CA GLU A 365 -2.78 5.76 -21.93
C GLU A 365 -3.19 5.52 -20.47
N GLY A 366 -2.21 5.53 -19.57
CA GLY A 366 -2.45 5.28 -18.16
C GLY A 366 -1.13 5.10 -17.39
N LEU A 367 -1.23 4.88 -16.10
CA LEU A 367 -0.09 4.72 -15.20
C LEU A 367 0.67 3.42 -15.45
N ILE A 368 1.95 3.43 -15.10
CA ILE A 368 2.76 2.21 -15.00
C ILE A 368 2.85 1.80 -13.54
N ILE A 369 2.56 0.53 -13.27
CA ILE A 369 2.51 -0.01 -11.92
C ILE A 369 3.50 -1.16 -11.79
N LYS A 370 4.30 -1.11 -10.72
CA LYS A 370 5.20 -2.20 -10.33
C LYS A 370 4.98 -2.56 -8.88
N SER A 371 5.04 -3.86 -8.58
CA SER A 371 4.84 -4.39 -7.23
C SER A 371 5.76 -5.58 -6.97
N ASP A 372 6.01 -5.87 -5.70
CA ASP A 372 6.84 -6.99 -5.25
C ASP A 372 6.16 -8.36 -5.44
N THR A 373 4.83 -8.41 -5.30
CA THR A 373 4.04 -9.65 -5.38
C THR A 373 2.80 -9.52 -6.24
N ILE A 374 2.24 -10.65 -6.65
CA ILE A 374 0.98 -10.70 -7.43
C ILE A 374 -0.18 -10.09 -6.65
N GLY A 375 -0.29 -10.40 -5.35
CA GLY A 375 -1.39 -9.92 -4.52
C GLY A 375 -1.32 -8.41 -4.26
N SER A 376 -0.12 -7.86 -4.04
CA SER A 376 0.07 -6.41 -3.90
C SER A 376 -0.25 -5.68 -5.20
N LEU A 377 0.13 -6.26 -6.35
CA LEU A 377 -0.22 -5.73 -7.67
C LEU A 377 -1.74 -5.68 -7.84
N GLU A 378 -2.44 -6.77 -7.52
CA GLU A 378 -3.90 -6.83 -7.60
C GLU A 378 -4.58 -5.83 -6.68
N ALA A 379 -4.08 -5.66 -5.46
CA ALA A 379 -4.60 -4.69 -4.51
C ALA A 379 -4.46 -3.26 -5.03
N LEU A 380 -3.26 -2.88 -5.50
CA LEU A 380 -2.99 -1.54 -6.03
C LEU A 380 -3.80 -1.26 -7.31
N VAL A 381 -3.85 -2.22 -8.24
CA VAL A 381 -4.68 -2.13 -9.45
C VAL A 381 -6.16 -1.97 -9.11
N GLY A 382 -6.65 -2.74 -8.12
CA GLY A 382 -8.04 -2.65 -7.67
C GLY A 382 -8.40 -1.29 -7.08
N GLU A 383 -7.51 -0.71 -6.25
CA GLU A 383 -7.70 0.60 -5.65
C GLU A 383 -7.67 1.74 -6.68
N LEU A 384 -6.78 1.67 -7.67
CA LEU A 384 -6.71 2.66 -8.75
C LEU A 384 -7.93 2.60 -9.66
N LYS A 385 -8.40 1.39 -10.01
CA LYS A 385 -9.64 1.21 -10.79
C LYS A 385 -10.88 1.72 -10.04
N ALA A 386 -10.94 1.54 -8.72
CA ALA A 386 -12.04 2.06 -7.91
C ALA A 386 -12.09 3.61 -7.88
N ARG A 387 -10.97 4.28 -8.18
CA ARG A 387 -10.84 5.74 -8.32
C ARG A 387 -10.89 6.23 -9.76
N ASP A 388 -11.23 5.35 -10.70
CA ASP A 388 -11.28 5.64 -12.14
C ASP A 388 -9.93 6.12 -12.73
N ILE A 389 -8.82 5.63 -12.16
CA ILE A 389 -7.47 5.94 -12.64
C ILE A 389 -7.06 4.87 -13.66
N HIS A 390 -6.73 5.30 -14.87
CA HIS A 390 -6.36 4.43 -15.98
C HIS A 390 -4.95 3.85 -15.80
N ILE A 391 -4.79 2.58 -16.14
CA ILE A 391 -3.55 1.83 -16.03
C ILE A 391 -3.14 1.36 -17.42
N HIS A 392 -1.93 1.74 -17.85
CA HIS A 392 -1.33 1.32 -19.10
C HIS A 392 -0.63 -0.02 -18.94
N TYR A 393 0.18 -0.15 -17.90
CA TYR A 393 0.98 -1.35 -17.66
C TYR A 393 1.06 -1.68 -16.18
N ALA A 394 0.86 -2.94 -15.83
CA ALA A 394 1.02 -3.43 -14.46
C ALA A 394 1.72 -4.80 -14.46
N ASP A 395 2.82 -4.93 -13.70
CA ASP A 395 3.59 -6.17 -13.61
C ASP A 395 4.34 -6.28 -12.28
N VAL A 396 4.77 -7.48 -11.94
CA VAL A 396 5.56 -7.79 -10.75
C VAL A 396 7.05 -7.64 -11.03
N GLY A 397 7.80 -7.12 -10.05
CA GLY A 397 9.25 -6.99 -10.06
C GLY A 397 9.74 -5.55 -9.96
N PRO A 398 11.08 -5.33 -9.93
CA PRO A 398 11.68 -4.01 -9.76
C PRO A 398 11.38 -3.09 -10.94
N ILE A 399 11.46 -1.78 -10.68
CA ILE A 399 11.33 -0.76 -11.74
C ILE A 399 12.56 -0.80 -12.62
N SER A 400 12.38 -1.14 -13.89
CA SER A 400 13.42 -1.27 -14.89
C SER A 400 13.49 -0.05 -15.82
N ARG A 401 14.61 0.09 -16.53
CA ARG A 401 14.77 1.11 -17.59
C ARG A 401 13.64 1.06 -18.61
N ARG A 402 13.16 -0.14 -18.97
CA ARG A 402 12.07 -0.31 -19.93
C ARG A 402 10.76 0.32 -19.43
N ASP A 403 10.48 0.23 -18.13
CA ASP A 403 9.29 0.81 -17.52
C ASP A 403 9.34 2.33 -17.58
N VAL A 404 10.52 2.93 -17.34
CA VAL A 404 10.73 4.38 -17.45
C VAL A 404 10.54 4.88 -18.88
N ILE A 405 11.10 4.17 -19.87
CA ILE A 405 10.93 4.52 -21.29
C ILE A 405 9.45 4.42 -21.69
N ARG A 406 8.75 3.40 -21.21
CA ARG A 406 7.32 3.21 -21.47
C ARG A 406 6.48 4.34 -20.85
N ALA A 407 6.80 4.77 -19.62
CA ALA A 407 6.16 5.92 -19.00
C ALA A 407 6.42 7.22 -19.76
N ALA A 408 7.66 7.46 -20.18
CA ALA A 408 8.04 8.64 -20.93
C ALA A 408 7.37 8.74 -22.32
N ALA A 409 6.89 7.62 -22.87
CA ALA A 409 6.18 7.59 -24.14
C ALA A 409 4.69 7.94 -24.04
N ILE A 410 4.15 8.11 -22.83
CA ILE A 410 2.75 8.48 -22.59
C ILE A 410 2.60 9.99 -22.81
N ASN A 411 1.62 10.37 -23.64
CA ASN A 411 1.43 11.77 -24.04
C ASN A 411 0.87 12.66 -22.93
N ASP A 412 -0.01 12.10 -22.09
CA ASP A 412 -0.57 12.85 -20.94
C ASP A 412 0.48 12.96 -19.83
N PRO A 413 0.97 14.19 -19.52
CA PRO A 413 1.97 14.40 -18.47
C PRO A 413 1.52 13.92 -17.09
N LEU A 414 0.21 13.88 -16.81
CA LEU A 414 -0.33 13.43 -15.53
C LEU A 414 -0.33 11.91 -15.41
N LEU A 415 -0.40 11.18 -16.53
CA LEU A 415 -0.36 9.74 -16.60
C LEU A 415 1.05 9.18 -16.86
N SER A 416 1.98 10.02 -17.33
CA SER A 416 3.39 9.67 -17.53
C SER A 416 4.12 9.46 -16.20
N THR A 417 3.66 8.48 -15.41
CA THR A 417 4.07 8.29 -14.00
C THR A 417 4.20 6.80 -13.68
N ILE A 418 5.13 6.48 -12.78
CA ILE A 418 5.33 5.11 -12.30
C ILE A 418 4.95 5.04 -10.81
N LEU A 419 4.10 4.09 -10.45
CA LEU A 419 3.77 3.75 -9.07
C LEU A 419 4.48 2.44 -8.70
N GLY A 420 5.35 2.47 -7.70
CA GLY A 420 6.12 1.34 -7.20
C GLY A 420 5.68 0.97 -5.79
N PHE A 421 5.20 -0.26 -5.60
CA PHE A 421 4.85 -0.77 -4.28
C PHE A 421 5.89 -1.78 -3.81
N ASN A 422 6.65 -1.42 -2.77
CA ASN A 422 7.71 -2.25 -2.16
C ASN A 422 8.69 -2.85 -3.18
N VAL A 423 9.11 -2.06 -4.15
CA VAL A 423 10.04 -2.48 -5.20
C VAL A 423 11.23 -1.54 -5.29
N ASP A 424 12.37 -2.13 -5.60
CA ASP A 424 13.58 -1.38 -5.88
C ASP A 424 13.56 -0.75 -7.27
N ILE A 425 14.29 0.34 -7.42
CA ILE A 425 14.56 0.97 -8.71
C ILE A 425 15.94 0.52 -9.18
N LEU A 426 16.02 -0.16 -10.33
CA LEU A 426 17.28 -0.63 -10.85
C LEU A 426 18.22 0.54 -11.24
N PRO A 427 19.55 0.38 -11.14
CA PRO A 427 20.51 1.47 -11.41
C PRO A 427 20.41 2.07 -12.82
N ASP A 428 20.07 1.26 -13.82
CA ASP A 428 19.84 1.71 -15.19
C ASP A 428 18.52 2.50 -15.35
N ALA A 429 17.50 2.17 -14.54
CA ALA A 429 16.26 2.93 -14.46
C ALA A 429 16.47 4.30 -13.81
N LEU A 430 17.26 4.40 -12.74
CA LEU A 430 17.61 5.68 -12.10
C LEU A 430 18.23 6.66 -13.08
N ASN A 431 19.16 6.17 -13.92
CA ASN A 431 19.80 6.98 -14.95
C ASN A 431 18.78 7.48 -16.00
N GLU A 432 17.80 6.66 -16.34
CA GLU A 432 16.77 7.04 -17.32
C GLU A 432 15.75 8.01 -16.74
N ILE A 433 15.36 7.85 -15.47
CA ILE A 433 14.49 8.79 -14.74
C ILE A 433 15.09 10.21 -14.74
N GLN A 434 16.40 10.33 -14.47
CA GLN A 434 17.08 11.62 -14.49
C GLN A 434 17.08 12.31 -15.86
N LYS A 435 17.01 11.54 -16.96
CA LYS A 435 16.97 12.09 -18.32
C LYS A 435 15.57 12.48 -18.76
N THR A 436 14.58 11.69 -18.37
CA THR A 436 13.19 11.82 -18.83
C THR A 436 12.33 12.64 -17.87
N ASN A 437 12.78 12.87 -16.63
CA ASN A 437 12.03 13.49 -15.55
C ASN A 437 10.67 12.81 -15.25
N VAL A 438 10.54 11.51 -15.54
CA VAL A 438 9.34 10.73 -15.23
C VAL A 438 9.16 10.67 -13.72
N PRO A 439 8.01 11.10 -13.18
CA PRO A 439 7.72 11.00 -11.75
C PRO A 439 7.60 9.53 -11.32
N VAL A 440 8.20 9.20 -10.18
CA VAL A 440 8.11 7.87 -9.57
C VAL A 440 7.68 8.01 -8.13
N PHE A 441 6.57 7.38 -7.77
CA PHE A 441 6.09 7.30 -6.39
C PHE A 441 6.27 5.88 -5.89
N SER A 442 7.10 5.69 -4.87
CA SER A 442 7.37 4.39 -4.28
C SER A 442 7.17 4.44 -2.77
N SER A 443 6.48 3.45 -2.22
CA SER A 443 6.25 3.25 -0.78
C SER A 443 5.94 1.78 -0.51
N ASP A 444 5.99 1.42 0.75
CA ASP A 444 5.53 0.15 1.32
C ASP A 444 4.06 0.20 1.78
N ILE A 445 3.34 1.32 1.55
CA ILE A 445 1.94 1.52 1.88
C ILE A 445 1.18 1.95 0.62
N ILE A 446 0.18 1.16 0.19
CA ILE A 446 -0.61 1.40 -1.04
C ILE A 446 -1.28 2.77 -1.01
N TYR A 447 -1.94 3.11 0.09
CA TYR A 447 -2.65 4.40 0.20
C TYR A 447 -1.71 5.59 0.13
N THR A 448 -0.51 5.49 0.72
CA THR A 448 0.50 6.57 0.64
C THR A 448 0.97 6.82 -0.80
N ILE A 449 1.10 5.76 -1.60
CA ILE A 449 1.45 5.90 -3.03
C ILE A 449 0.35 6.65 -3.76
N ILE A 450 -0.89 6.23 -3.56
CA ILE A 450 -2.06 6.80 -4.25
C ILE A 450 -2.26 8.27 -3.85
N GLU A 451 -2.24 8.57 -2.55
CA GLU A 451 -2.38 9.95 -2.04
C GLU A 451 -1.26 10.88 -2.52
N SER A 452 -0.02 10.35 -2.58
CA SER A 452 1.13 11.11 -3.09
C SER A 452 0.97 11.44 -4.57
N TYR A 453 0.48 10.49 -5.36
CA TYR A 453 0.16 10.69 -6.77
C TYR A 453 -1.00 11.67 -6.95
N GLU A 454 -2.12 11.50 -6.24
CA GLU A 454 -3.30 12.39 -6.32
C GLU A 454 -2.94 13.83 -5.96
N ARG A 455 -2.17 14.04 -4.89
CA ARG A 455 -1.66 15.36 -4.49
C ARG A 455 -0.77 15.97 -5.57
N TRP A 456 0.15 15.19 -6.13
CA TRP A 456 1.00 15.64 -7.22
C TRP A 456 0.18 16.04 -8.46
N VAL A 457 -0.84 15.25 -8.83
CA VAL A 457 -1.76 15.56 -9.94
C VAL A 457 -2.48 16.88 -9.71
N GLU A 458 -2.97 17.13 -8.50
CA GLU A 458 -3.62 18.39 -8.12
C GLU A 458 -2.65 19.57 -8.24
N ASP A 459 -1.44 19.41 -7.73
CA ASP A 459 -0.37 20.43 -7.84
C ASP A 459 0.01 20.72 -9.30
N GLN A 460 0.10 19.69 -10.16
CA GLN A 460 0.37 19.89 -11.59
C GLN A 460 -0.78 20.59 -12.31
N LYS A 461 -2.03 20.20 -12.02
CA LYS A 461 -3.22 20.88 -12.58
C LYS A 461 -3.24 22.35 -12.20
N ASN A 462 -2.97 22.67 -10.94
CA ASN A 462 -2.91 24.04 -10.46
C ASN A 462 -1.79 24.85 -11.15
N LYS A 463 -0.61 24.25 -11.35
CA LYS A 463 0.49 24.88 -12.10
C LYS A 463 0.12 25.12 -13.55
N MET A 464 -0.43 24.12 -14.24
CA MET A 464 -0.87 24.24 -15.64
C MET A 464 -1.96 25.33 -15.79
N GLU A 465 -2.88 25.42 -14.83
CA GLU A 465 -3.90 26.47 -14.82
C GLU A 465 -3.27 27.85 -14.60
N GLN A 466 -2.33 27.99 -13.66
CA GLN A 466 -1.60 29.23 -13.45
C GLN A 466 -0.83 29.66 -14.71
N GLU A 467 -0.05 28.76 -15.31
CA GLU A 467 0.69 29.04 -16.54
C GLU A 467 -0.25 29.44 -17.70
N ARG A 468 -1.40 28.76 -17.81
CA ARG A 468 -2.44 29.10 -18.77
C ARG A 468 -2.99 30.51 -18.54
N LEU A 469 -3.29 30.88 -17.29
CA LEU A 469 -3.79 32.19 -16.92
C LEU A 469 -2.72 33.28 -17.07
N GLU A 470 -1.44 32.97 -16.80
CA GLU A 470 -0.34 33.91 -17.03
C GLU A 470 -0.03 34.16 -18.50
N ALA A 471 -0.29 33.16 -19.36
CA ALA A 471 -0.13 33.27 -20.81
C ALA A 471 -1.25 34.10 -21.48
N VAL A 472 -2.36 34.37 -20.78
CA VAL A 472 -3.45 35.18 -21.29
C VAL A 472 -3.02 36.65 -21.37
N ILE A 473 -3.28 37.28 -22.53
CA ILE A 473 -3.05 38.70 -22.70
C ILE A 473 -4.12 39.44 -21.89
N ARG A 474 -3.68 40.20 -20.88
CA ARG A 474 -4.54 40.97 -19.99
C ARG A 474 -4.88 42.33 -20.57
N PRO A 475 -6.02 42.95 -20.16
CA PRO A 475 -6.34 44.32 -20.53
C PRO A 475 -5.27 45.30 -20.06
N GLY A 476 -4.96 46.26 -20.92
CA GLY A 476 -4.03 47.32 -20.59
C GLY A 476 -4.18 48.50 -21.53
N ALA A 477 -3.97 49.68 -21.01
CA ALA A 477 -4.04 50.92 -21.79
C ALA A 477 -2.87 51.85 -21.47
N VAL A 478 -2.31 52.44 -22.49
CA VAL A 478 -1.21 53.41 -22.38
C VAL A 478 -1.57 54.73 -23.04
N ARG A 479 -1.11 55.81 -22.45
CA ARG A 479 -1.19 57.16 -23.06
C ARG A 479 0.20 57.58 -23.50
N ILE A 480 0.32 58.06 -24.74
CA ILE A 480 1.58 58.61 -25.26
C ILE A 480 1.81 59.97 -24.60
N LEU A 481 2.96 60.12 -23.96
CA LEU A 481 3.35 61.36 -23.28
C LEU A 481 3.77 62.46 -24.26
N PRO A 482 3.35 63.73 -24.07
CA PRO A 482 3.81 64.86 -24.85
C PRO A 482 5.33 65.04 -24.70
N ASP A 483 5.99 65.51 -25.76
CA ASP A 483 7.44 65.79 -25.83
C ASP A 483 8.35 64.59 -25.49
N CYS A 484 7.78 63.35 -25.49
CA CYS A 484 8.50 62.12 -25.19
C CYS A 484 8.66 61.18 -26.39
N VAL A 485 8.87 61.71 -27.59
CA VAL A 485 9.13 60.94 -28.81
C VAL A 485 10.65 60.80 -29.02
N PHE A 486 11.21 59.67 -28.76
CA PHE A 486 12.66 59.38 -28.91
C PHE A 486 13.01 58.95 -30.32
N ARG A 487 12.09 58.29 -31.03
CA ARG A 487 12.25 57.83 -32.42
C ARG A 487 10.88 57.72 -33.11
N GLN A 488 10.78 58.30 -34.31
CA GLN A 488 9.50 58.40 -35.00
C GLN A 488 9.04 57.10 -35.68
N SER A 489 9.92 56.23 -36.12
CA SER A 489 9.54 55.01 -36.86
C SER A 489 10.67 53.94 -36.86
N LYS A 490 10.29 52.68 -37.16
CA LYS A 490 11.16 51.49 -37.43
C LYS A 490 12.17 51.13 -36.32
N PRO A 491 11.76 50.77 -35.14
CA PRO A 491 10.45 50.96 -34.53
C PRO A 491 10.27 52.38 -33.97
N ALA A 492 9.04 52.81 -33.77
CA ALA A 492 8.76 54.06 -33.05
C ALA A 492 9.10 53.85 -31.56
N VAL A 493 9.83 54.81 -30.94
CA VAL A 493 10.14 54.77 -29.52
C VAL A 493 9.50 56.01 -28.85
N VAL A 494 8.55 55.77 -28.02
CA VAL A 494 7.74 56.82 -27.34
C VAL A 494 7.71 56.58 -25.84
N GLY A 495 7.70 57.66 -25.09
CA GLY A 495 7.37 57.59 -23.65
C GLY A 495 5.86 57.41 -23.50
N VAL A 496 5.47 56.45 -22.72
CA VAL A 496 4.04 56.21 -22.43
C VAL A 496 3.82 56.13 -20.93
N GLN A 497 2.67 56.56 -20.49
CA GLN A 497 2.14 56.32 -19.17
C GLN A 497 1.13 55.17 -19.24
N VAL A 498 1.27 54.15 -18.42
CA VAL A 498 0.25 53.11 -18.29
C VAL A 498 -0.90 53.66 -17.45
N ILE A 499 -2.06 53.84 -18.09
CA ILE A 499 -3.25 54.46 -17.49
C ILE A 499 -4.21 53.42 -16.92
N GLY A 500 -4.11 52.14 -17.33
CA GLY A 500 -4.90 51.05 -16.78
C GLY A 500 -4.33 49.70 -17.15
N GLY A 501 -4.48 48.74 -16.24
CA GLY A 501 -4.07 47.35 -16.42
C GLY A 501 -2.57 47.07 -16.55
N ILE A 502 -2.24 46.06 -17.36
CA ILE A 502 -0.87 45.59 -17.55
C ILE A 502 -0.53 45.57 -19.05
N VAL A 503 0.60 46.14 -19.38
CA VAL A 503 1.14 46.12 -20.75
C VAL A 503 2.40 45.29 -20.81
N ARG A 504 2.48 44.35 -21.74
CA ARG A 504 3.62 43.43 -21.91
C ARG A 504 4.29 43.61 -23.26
N THR A 505 5.53 43.13 -23.35
CA THR A 505 6.21 43.00 -24.65
C THR A 505 5.52 41.95 -25.52
N GLN A 506 5.65 42.05 -26.84
CA GLN A 506 5.06 41.14 -27.84
C GLN A 506 3.52 41.18 -27.94
N VAL A 507 2.87 42.19 -27.37
CA VAL A 507 1.41 42.40 -27.53
C VAL A 507 1.14 43.44 -28.63
N ASN A 508 0.01 43.27 -29.33
CA ASN A 508 -0.48 44.26 -30.29
C ASN A 508 -1.20 45.40 -29.57
N LEU A 509 -1.00 46.59 -30.07
CA LEU A 509 -1.77 47.77 -29.64
C LEU A 509 -2.79 48.16 -30.69
N MET A 510 -3.94 48.70 -30.26
CA MET A 510 -4.97 49.27 -31.09
C MET A 510 -5.38 50.65 -30.55
N ARG A 511 -5.96 51.45 -31.40
CA ARG A 511 -6.62 52.70 -31.00
C ARG A 511 -8.05 52.43 -30.59
N GLU A 512 -8.69 53.44 -30.02
CA GLU A 512 -10.12 53.44 -29.61
C GLU A 512 -11.07 53.10 -30.77
N ASP A 513 -10.70 53.48 -32.01
CA ASP A 513 -11.46 53.13 -33.22
C ASP A 513 -11.28 51.68 -33.71
N GLY A 514 -10.55 50.83 -32.95
CA GLY A 514 -10.26 49.45 -33.29
C GLY A 514 -9.12 49.26 -34.31
N ALA A 515 -8.50 50.33 -34.78
CA ALA A 515 -7.41 50.23 -35.74
C ALA A 515 -6.15 49.68 -35.09
N ASN A 516 -5.58 48.60 -35.67
CA ASN A 516 -4.34 48.03 -35.20
C ASN A 516 -3.17 49.01 -35.45
N VAL A 517 -2.40 49.28 -34.40
CA VAL A 517 -1.27 50.22 -34.41
C VAL A 517 0.07 49.50 -34.66
N GLY A 518 0.30 48.39 -33.97
CA GLY A 518 1.56 47.68 -34.08
C GLY A 518 1.86 46.87 -32.80
N VAL A 519 3.06 46.26 -32.78
CA VAL A 519 3.49 45.36 -31.72
C VAL A 519 4.51 46.02 -30.80
N ILE A 520 4.35 45.89 -29.49
CA ILE A 520 5.35 46.32 -28.51
C ILE A 520 6.55 45.38 -28.61
N LYS A 521 7.71 45.89 -29.05
CA LYS A 521 8.96 45.12 -29.13
C LYS A 521 9.77 45.16 -27.84
N GLY A 522 9.66 46.21 -27.07
CA GLY A 522 10.40 46.37 -25.85
C GLY A 522 9.85 47.47 -24.97
N ILE A 523 9.97 47.29 -23.69
CA ILE A 523 9.65 48.24 -22.62
C ILE A 523 10.95 48.45 -21.83
N GLN A 524 11.31 49.70 -21.55
CA GLN A 524 12.49 50.05 -20.75
C GLN A 524 12.04 50.81 -19.49
N ALA A 525 12.63 50.47 -18.34
CA ALA A 525 12.53 51.27 -17.14
C ALA A 525 13.91 51.36 -16.50
N HIS A 526 14.31 52.56 -16.09
CA HIS A 526 15.63 52.84 -15.50
C HIS A 526 16.82 52.32 -16.32
N LYS A 527 16.73 52.32 -17.66
CA LYS A 527 17.71 51.79 -18.62
C LYS A 527 17.83 50.27 -18.66
N GLU A 528 16.94 49.54 -18.01
CA GLU A 528 16.84 48.08 -18.11
C GLU A 528 15.61 47.66 -18.91
N ASN A 529 15.73 46.58 -19.66
CA ASN A 529 14.63 46.02 -20.41
C ASN A 529 13.69 45.26 -19.44
N GLN A 530 12.41 45.62 -19.50
CA GLN A 530 11.33 44.97 -18.73
C GLN A 530 10.38 44.23 -19.65
N VAL A 531 9.83 43.13 -19.15
CA VAL A 531 8.83 42.33 -19.88
C VAL A 531 7.44 42.96 -19.80
N SER A 532 7.13 43.71 -18.73
CA SER A 532 5.82 44.31 -18.49
C SER A 532 5.92 45.65 -17.77
N ALA A 533 4.88 46.47 -17.91
CA ALA A 533 4.65 47.69 -17.12
C ALA A 533 3.22 47.70 -16.59
N THR A 534 3.07 48.26 -15.38
CA THR A 534 1.78 48.31 -14.65
C THR A 534 1.28 49.76 -14.53
N VAL A 535 0.02 49.89 -14.12
CA VAL A 535 -0.67 51.20 -13.99
C VAL A 535 0.19 52.19 -13.18
N GLY A 536 0.21 53.43 -13.67
CA GLY A 536 0.95 54.56 -13.08
C GLY A 536 2.43 54.65 -13.48
N GLN A 537 3.01 53.64 -14.13
CA GLN A 537 4.38 53.70 -14.61
C GLN A 537 4.50 54.53 -15.91
N GLU A 538 5.56 55.36 -15.94
CA GLU A 538 5.97 56.08 -17.14
C GLU A 538 7.23 55.44 -17.71
N VAL A 539 7.10 54.85 -18.92
CA VAL A 539 8.17 54.00 -19.51
C VAL A 539 8.34 54.26 -21.01
N PRO A 540 9.56 54.30 -21.53
CA PRO A 540 9.82 54.24 -22.94
C PRO A 540 9.39 52.90 -23.52
N VAL A 541 8.56 52.93 -24.56
CA VAL A 541 8.09 51.74 -25.27
C VAL A 541 8.48 51.81 -26.74
N SER A 542 9.00 50.70 -27.22
CA SER A 542 9.36 50.52 -28.64
C SER A 542 8.21 49.77 -29.33
N ILE A 543 7.56 50.44 -30.32
CA ILE A 543 6.40 49.90 -31.03
C ILE A 543 6.81 49.69 -32.50
N ASP A 544 6.69 48.49 -33.00
CA ASP A 544 6.94 48.15 -34.39
C ASP A 544 5.67 48.30 -35.22
N GLY A 545 5.77 49.01 -36.32
CA GLY A 545 4.67 49.26 -37.24
C GLY A 545 4.32 50.75 -37.41
N PRO A 546 4.01 51.55 -36.39
CA PRO A 546 3.51 52.90 -36.56
C PRO A 546 4.63 53.92 -36.84
N THR A 547 4.23 55.02 -37.43
CA THR A 547 5.02 56.26 -37.50
C THR A 547 4.30 57.36 -36.70
N VAL A 548 5.02 57.97 -35.77
CA VAL A 548 4.53 59.07 -34.96
C VAL A 548 4.24 60.27 -35.88
N GLY A 549 3.08 60.92 -35.65
CA GLY A 549 2.56 62.00 -36.51
C GLY A 549 1.75 61.54 -37.73
N ARG A 550 1.62 60.18 -37.93
CA ARG A 550 0.72 59.61 -38.95
C ARG A 550 -0.32 58.66 -38.41
N GLN A 551 0.13 57.58 -37.76
CA GLN A 551 -0.77 56.54 -37.18
C GLN A 551 -0.98 56.75 -35.70
N ILE A 552 -0.04 57.34 -35.00
CA ILE A 552 -0.12 57.67 -33.57
C ILE A 552 0.39 59.08 -33.32
N HIS A 553 -0.21 59.76 -32.35
CA HIS A 553 0.08 61.15 -31.98
C HIS A 553 0.35 61.25 -30.48
N GLU A 554 1.00 62.31 -30.07
CA GLU A 554 1.15 62.64 -28.67
C GLU A 554 -0.21 62.86 -28.00
N GLY A 555 -0.38 62.25 -26.85
CA GLY A 555 -1.66 62.26 -26.14
C GLY A 555 -2.63 61.15 -26.50
N ASP A 556 -2.38 60.39 -27.56
CA ASP A 556 -3.21 59.24 -27.94
C ASP A 556 -3.23 58.18 -26.85
N ILE A 557 -4.42 57.58 -26.68
CA ILE A 557 -4.59 56.39 -25.84
C ILE A 557 -4.57 55.16 -26.73
N LEU A 558 -3.72 54.21 -26.39
CA LEU A 558 -3.61 52.94 -27.09
C LEU A 558 -3.97 51.79 -26.12
N TYR A 559 -4.80 50.90 -26.60
CA TYR A 559 -5.27 49.71 -25.86
C TYR A 559 -4.55 48.46 -26.30
N VAL A 560 -4.35 47.52 -25.39
CA VAL A 560 -3.84 46.19 -25.72
C VAL A 560 -4.90 45.45 -26.53
N ASN A 561 -4.57 45.08 -27.77
CA ASN A 561 -5.44 44.27 -28.61
C ASN A 561 -5.46 42.82 -28.14
N ILE A 562 -6.57 42.41 -27.51
CA ILE A 562 -6.75 41.05 -26.93
C ILE A 562 -7.36 40.16 -28.02
N PRO A 563 -6.70 39.07 -28.44
CA PRO A 563 -7.29 38.11 -29.37
C PRO A 563 -8.59 37.50 -28.83
N GLU A 564 -9.55 37.20 -29.70
CA GLU A 564 -10.89 36.71 -29.32
C GLU A 564 -10.85 35.50 -28.37
N LYS A 565 -9.89 34.57 -28.59
CA LYS A 565 -9.69 33.41 -27.70
C LYS A 565 -9.34 33.82 -26.27
N HIS A 566 -8.47 34.85 -26.13
CA HIS A 566 -8.07 35.35 -24.81
C HIS A 566 -9.17 36.22 -24.19
N ALA A 567 -9.90 36.99 -24.99
CA ALA A 567 -11.02 37.82 -24.53
C ALA A 567 -12.10 36.95 -23.85
N ARG A 568 -12.46 35.82 -24.46
CA ARG A 568 -13.41 34.88 -23.84
C ARG A 568 -12.91 34.31 -22.50
N LEU A 569 -11.61 33.99 -22.38
CA LEU A 569 -11.02 33.54 -21.12
C LEU A 569 -10.99 34.64 -20.06
N VAL A 570 -10.68 35.87 -20.49
CA VAL A 570 -10.70 37.04 -19.61
C VAL A 570 -12.11 37.29 -19.05
N GLU A 571 -13.15 37.22 -19.90
CA GLU A 571 -14.53 37.43 -19.48
C GLU A 571 -15.07 36.33 -18.57
N LEU A 572 -14.79 35.03 -18.88
CA LEU A 572 -15.40 33.90 -18.20
C LEU A 572 -14.63 33.50 -16.92
N GLU A 573 -13.31 33.52 -16.95
CA GLU A 573 -12.48 32.94 -15.88
C GLU A 573 -11.69 34.00 -15.10
N LEU A 574 -11.19 35.06 -15.76
CA LEU A 574 -10.32 36.06 -15.13
C LEU A 574 -11.08 37.29 -14.60
N LYS A 575 -12.26 37.60 -15.10
CA LYS A 575 -13.02 38.81 -14.72
C LYS A 575 -13.16 39.02 -13.20
N PRO A 576 -13.38 37.95 -12.37
CA PRO A 576 -13.40 38.08 -10.92
C PRO A 576 -12.04 38.41 -10.29
N LYS A 577 -10.93 38.02 -10.97
CA LYS A 577 -9.54 38.16 -10.51
C LYS A 577 -8.83 39.39 -11.09
N LEU A 578 -9.49 40.17 -11.99
CA LEU A 578 -8.96 41.40 -12.54
C LEU A 578 -9.04 42.55 -11.53
N GLY A 579 -8.02 43.41 -11.52
CA GLY A 579 -8.04 44.69 -10.81
C GLY A 579 -9.15 45.61 -11.30
N GLU A 580 -9.53 46.63 -10.52
CA GLU A 580 -10.52 47.61 -10.92
C GLU A 580 -10.11 48.34 -12.20
N ASP A 581 -8.85 48.71 -12.31
CA ASP A 581 -8.23 49.35 -13.48
C ASP A 581 -8.21 48.46 -14.73
N GLU A 582 -8.01 47.15 -14.59
CA GLU A 582 -8.07 46.18 -15.69
C GLU A 582 -9.53 46.01 -16.20
N ARG A 583 -10.51 46.03 -15.27
CA ARG A 583 -11.95 45.94 -15.62
C ARG A 583 -12.41 47.17 -16.37
N GLU A 584 -12.00 48.36 -15.93
CA GLU A 584 -12.33 49.63 -16.59
C GLU A 584 -11.77 49.66 -18.02
N VAL A 585 -10.54 49.18 -18.23
CA VAL A 585 -9.93 49.05 -19.57
C VAL A 585 -10.64 48.02 -20.45
N LEU A 586 -11.20 46.96 -19.87
CA LEU A 586 -11.94 45.93 -20.61
C LEU A 586 -13.33 46.39 -21.06
N GLU A 587 -13.95 47.29 -20.30
CA GLU A 587 -15.29 47.82 -20.61
C GLU A 587 -15.26 48.99 -21.62
N ASN A 588 -14.11 49.66 -21.75
CA ASN A 588 -13.87 50.70 -22.74
C ASN A 588 -13.40 50.12 -24.10
#